data_a5cccd36c60e3d46d6e221db5568dd26
#
_entry.id   a5cccd36c60e3d46d6e221db5568dd26
#
_cell.length_a   1.000
_cell.length_b   1.000
_cell.length_c   1.000
_cell.angle_alpha   90.00
_cell.angle_beta   90.00
_cell.angle_gamma   90.00
#
_symmetry.space_group_name_H-M   'P 1'
#
loop_
_entity.id
_entity.type
_entity.pdbx_description
1 polymer ?
#
loop_
_entity_poly.entity_id
_entity_poly.type
_entity_poly.pdbx_seq_one_letter_code
_entity_poly.pdbx_strand_id
1 'polypeptide(L)'
;MTHIPSHPLAAEGDSVTRGGQYLVRPARPSDLPALQQLFACARRFMAQSGNPTQWVNGYPSDDILLADIAAGTSYIVERDGQVVATFVLRPGDDPTYAVIYDGAWPSSAPYATIHRVASNGEAHGIMQLVLRYAMHRHHTLRIDTHRDNHLMRHLILKAGFRYCGIIHTATGSERLAYQYDKP
;
A
#
# COMPACT_ATOMS: atom_id res chain seq x y z
N MET A 1 -6.48 6.98 37.97
CA MET A 1 -5.48 7.72 37.17
C MET A 1 -4.85 6.73 36.21
N THR A 2 -5.40 6.59 35.02
CA THR A 2 -4.97 5.65 33.98
C THR A 2 -3.98 6.36 33.07
N HIS A 3 -2.77 5.83 33.06
CA HIS A 3 -1.64 6.32 32.28
C HIS A 3 -1.85 5.95 30.81
N ILE A 4 -2.06 6.94 29.94
CA ILE A 4 -2.09 6.78 28.48
C ILE A 4 -0.62 6.81 28.01
N PRO A 5 -0.09 5.78 27.33
CA PRO A 5 1.24 5.85 26.79
C PRO A 5 1.25 6.82 25.59
N SER A 6 2.05 7.87 25.69
CA SER A 6 2.36 8.80 24.62
C SER A 6 3.08 8.06 23.48
N HIS A 7 2.49 8.08 22.30
CA HIS A 7 3.15 7.67 21.08
C HIS A 7 4.34 8.60 20.78
N PRO A 8 5.51 8.08 20.42
CA PRO A 8 6.62 8.93 19.99
C PRO A 8 6.27 9.60 18.66
N LEU A 9 6.46 10.91 18.64
CA LEU A 9 6.38 11.79 17.48
C LEU A 9 7.20 11.22 16.31
N ALA A 10 6.61 11.28 15.10
CA ALA A 10 7.20 10.89 13.85
C ALA A 10 8.60 11.53 13.68
N ALA A 11 9.61 10.69 13.51
CA ALA A 11 10.94 11.12 13.12
C ALA A 11 10.90 11.70 11.69
N GLU A 12 11.57 12.84 11.54
CA GLU A 12 11.73 13.54 10.27
C GLU A 12 12.31 12.63 9.18
N GLY A 13 11.67 12.68 8.00
CA GLY A 13 12.14 12.29 6.69
C GLY A 13 13.21 11.21 6.56
N ASP A 14 12.82 9.93 6.60
CA ASP A 14 13.69 8.83 6.17
C ASP A 14 13.80 8.83 4.64
N SER A 15 14.92 9.36 4.12
CA SER A 15 15.29 9.23 2.72
C SER A 15 15.81 7.82 2.44
N VAL A 16 15.07 7.00 1.71
CA VAL A 16 15.58 5.73 1.19
C VAL A 16 16.26 5.98 -0.14
N THR A 17 17.59 6.14 -0.11
CA THR A 17 18.40 6.37 -1.29
C THR A 17 19.07 5.10 -1.80
N ARG A 18 18.81 4.72 -3.06
CA ARG A 18 19.84 4.32 -4.02
C ARG A 18 19.49 4.93 -5.38
N GLY A 19 20.34 5.82 -5.84
CA GLY A 19 20.22 6.46 -7.16
C GLY A 19 19.36 7.72 -7.13
N GLY A 20 19.69 8.71 -6.28
CA GLY A 20 19.13 10.04 -6.25
C GLY A 20 17.62 10.09 -6.47
N GLN A 21 16.86 10.67 -5.56
CA GLN A 21 15.66 11.37 -5.99
C GLN A 21 14.31 10.94 -5.42
N TYR A 22 14.15 9.86 -4.67
CA TYR A 22 12.85 9.60 -4.03
C TYR A 22 12.90 9.91 -2.54
N LEU A 23 12.00 10.77 -2.09
CA LEU A 23 11.72 11.02 -0.68
C LEU A 23 10.38 10.36 -0.34
N VAL A 24 10.35 9.58 0.73
CA VAL A 24 9.10 9.03 1.30
C VAL A 24 8.78 9.80 2.57
N ARG A 25 7.59 10.37 2.64
CA ARG A 25 7.10 11.07 3.82
C ARG A 25 5.66 10.73 4.16
N PRO A 26 5.20 10.91 5.39
CA PRO A 26 3.78 10.85 5.71
C PRO A 26 2.98 11.85 4.86
N ALA A 27 1.78 11.41 4.43
CA ALA A 27 0.84 12.29 3.75
C ALA A 27 0.20 13.27 4.74
N ARG A 28 -0.19 14.44 4.23
CA ARG A 28 -0.87 15.51 4.98
C ARG A 28 -2.21 15.81 4.32
N PRO A 29 -3.19 16.42 5.03
CA PRO A 29 -4.46 16.81 4.41
C PRO A 29 -4.30 17.70 3.18
N SER A 30 -3.26 18.52 3.13
CA SER A 30 -2.93 19.36 1.96
C SER A 30 -2.50 18.58 0.72
N ASP A 31 -2.16 17.28 0.85
CA ASP A 31 -1.80 16.42 -0.27
C ASP A 31 -3.04 15.83 -0.98
N LEU A 32 -4.25 16.02 -0.45
CA LEU A 32 -5.47 15.43 -1.00
C LEU A 32 -5.65 15.66 -2.50
N PRO A 33 -5.44 16.88 -3.06
CA PRO A 33 -5.55 17.09 -4.51
C PRO A 33 -4.55 16.26 -5.32
N ALA A 34 -3.32 16.10 -4.83
CA ALA A 34 -2.31 15.27 -5.49
C ALA A 34 -2.67 13.78 -5.41
N LEU A 35 -3.19 13.31 -4.28
CA LEU A 35 -3.69 11.95 -4.12
C LEU A 35 -4.83 11.65 -5.10
N GLN A 36 -5.81 12.54 -5.23
CA GLN A 36 -6.91 12.40 -6.19
C GLN A 36 -6.40 12.22 -7.63
N GLN A 37 -5.40 13.02 -8.03
CA GLN A 37 -4.77 12.92 -9.35
C GLN A 37 -4.06 11.59 -9.56
N LEU A 38 -3.27 11.13 -8.56
CA LEU A 38 -2.58 9.83 -8.60
C LEU A 38 -3.57 8.68 -8.76
N PHE A 39 -4.64 8.66 -7.96
CA PHE A 39 -5.64 7.60 -8.05
C PHE A 39 -6.45 7.65 -9.35
N ALA A 40 -6.74 8.83 -9.88
CA ALA A 40 -7.35 8.97 -11.21
C ALA A 40 -6.43 8.41 -12.31
N CYS A 41 -5.12 8.69 -12.23
CA CYS A 41 -4.12 8.15 -13.16
C CYS A 41 -4.04 6.62 -13.05
N ALA A 42 -3.96 6.08 -11.83
CA ALA A 42 -3.88 4.64 -11.60
C ALA A 42 -5.13 3.89 -12.09
N ARG A 43 -6.34 4.43 -11.90
CA ARG A 43 -7.58 3.84 -12.43
C ARG A 43 -7.57 3.79 -13.95
N ARG A 44 -7.13 4.86 -14.64
CA ARG A 44 -7.00 4.86 -16.11
C ARG A 44 -6.00 3.80 -16.58
N PHE A 45 -4.84 3.73 -15.94
CA PHE A 45 -3.83 2.73 -16.27
C PHE A 45 -4.36 1.31 -16.07
N MET A 46 -5.02 1.02 -14.95
CA MET A 46 -5.61 -0.30 -14.69
C MET A 46 -6.65 -0.67 -15.76
N ALA A 47 -7.54 0.24 -16.12
CA ALA A 47 -8.54 0.00 -17.15
C ALA A 47 -7.90 -0.34 -18.50
N GLN A 48 -6.86 0.40 -18.90
CA GLN A 48 -6.11 0.17 -20.16
C GLN A 48 -5.29 -1.14 -20.13
N SER A 49 -4.89 -1.59 -18.93
CA SER A 49 -4.09 -2.81 -18.74
C SER A 49 -4.91 -4.08 -18.49
N GLY A 50 -6.23 -4.05 -18.76
CA GLY A 50 -7.10 -5.21 -18.62
C GLY A 50 -7.60 -5.47 -17.18
N ASN A 51 -7.47 -4.50 -16.26
CA ASN A 51 -7.94 -4.59 -14.87
C ASN A 51 -8.91 -3.45 -14.51
N PRO A 52 -10.06 -3.33 -15.19
CA PRO A 52 -11.00 -2.20 -15.00
C PRO A 52 -11.81 -2.31 -13.69
N THR A 53 -11.84 -3.48 -13.05
CA THR A 53 -12.77 -3.80 -11.97
C THR A 53 -12.17 -3.73 -10.57
N GLN A 54 -10.86 -3.54 -10.44
CA GLN A 54 -10.21 -3.51 -9.13
C GLN A 54 -10.61 -2.28 -8.31
N TRP A 55 -10.66 -1.10 -8.93
CA TRP A 55 -11.03 0.16 -8.28
C TRP A 55 -12.16 0.84 -9.04
N VAL A 56 -13.38 0.49 -8.67
CA VAL A 56 -14.62 1.00 -9.29
C VAL A 56 -15.24 2.14 -8.47
N ASN A 57 -16.21 2.83 -9.03
CA ASN A 57 -17.02 3.85 -8.35
C ASN A 57 -16.20 4.96 -7.68
N GLY A 58 -15.09 5.36 -8.31
CA GLY A 58 -14.23 6.41 -7.78
C GLY A 58 -13.36 6.02 -6.59
N TYR A 59 -13.29 4.72 -6.24
CA TYR A 59 -12.45 4.26 -5.13
C TYR A 59 -10.96 4.60 -5.37
N PRO A 60 -10.21 5.00 -4.32
CA PRO A 60 -10.68 5.36 -2.98
C PRO A 60 -11.39 6.73 -2.98
N SER A 61 -12.41 6.89 -2.12
CA SER A 61 -13.06 8.18 -1.90
C SER A 61 -12.18 9.10 -1.06
N ASP A 62 -12.50 10.40 -1.06
CA ASP A 62 -11.79 11.39 -0.24
C ASP A 62 -11.85 11.05 1.25
N ASP A 63 -12.98 10.53 1.75
CA ASP A 63 -13.11 10.11 3.15
C ASP A 63 -12.14 9.00 3.51
N ILE A 64 -11.92 8.03 2.61
CA ILE A 64 -10.93 6.96 2.80
C ILE A 64 -9.52 7.54 2.83
N LEU A 65 -9.21 8.45 1.90
CA LEU A 65 -7.89 9.09 1.83
C LEU A 65 -7.60 9.91 3.09
N LEU A 66 -8.56 10.70 3.53
CA LEU A 66 -8.44 11.50 4.75
C LEU A 66 -8.34 10.64 6.01
N ALA A 67 -9.08 9.52 6.06
CA ALA A 67 -8.98 8.57 7.16
C ALA A 67 -7.59 7.93 7.25
N ASP A 68 -7.00 7.52 6.12
CA ASP A 68 -5.64 6.97 6.08
C ASP A 68 -4.58 8.01 6.50
N ILE A 69 -4.78 9.28 6.11
CA ILE A 69 -3.91 10.39 6.54
C ILE A 69 -4.03 10.61 8.05
N ALA A 70 -5.26 10.70 8.57
CA ALA A 70 -5.52 10.90 9.99
C ALA A 70 -4.97 9.75 10.85
N ALA A 71 -5.01 8.51 10.34
CA ALA A 71 -4.42 7.33 10.97
C ALA A 71 -2.87 7.29 10.89
N GLY A 72 -2.23 8.20 10.15
CA GLY A 72 -0.78 8.21 9.94
C GLY A 72 -0.26 7.04 9.09
N THR A 73 -1.13 6.39 8.32
CA THR A 73 -0.79 5.20 7.52
C THR A 73 -0.58 5.50 6.04
N SER A 74 -0.94 6.70 5.57
CA SER A 74 -0.76 7.16 4.20
C SER A 74 0.60 7.83 4.02
N TYR A 75 1.29 7.49 2.92
CA TYR A 75 2.62 8.00 2.57
C TYR A 75 2.64 8.54 1.15
N ILE A 76 3.41 9.61 0.96
CA ILE A 76 3.73 10.24 -0.32
C ILE A 76 5.14 9.86 -0.73
N VAL A 77 5.33 9.61 -2.01
CA VAL A 77 6.64 9.50 -2.65
C VAL A 77 6.85 10.73 -3.52
N GLU A 78 7.90 11.47 -3.24
CA GLU A 78 8.31 12.65 -4.02
C GLU A 78 9.58 12.35 -4.82
N ARG A 79 9.67 12.97 -5.99
CA ARG A 79 10.88 13.06 -6.80
C ARG A 79 11.05 14.52 -7.24
N ASP A 80 12.19 15.10 -6.94
CA ASP A 80 12.50 16.51 -7.30
C ASP A 80 11.42 17.50 -6.82
N GLY A 81 10.88 17.28 -5.62
CA GLY A 81 9.81 18.09 -5.03
C GLY A 81 8.41 17.88 -5.62
N GLN A 82 8.26 16.94 -6.55
CA GLN A 82 6.97 16.58 -7.15
C GLN A 82 6.43 15.27 -6.58
N VAL A 83 5.15 15.24 -6.26
CA VAL A 83 4.46 14.02 -5.83
C VAL A 83 4.31 13.08 -7.03
N VAL A 84 4.94 11.90 -6.96
CA VAL A 84 4.93 10.92 -8.06
C VAL A 84 4.21 9.62 -7.71
N ALA A 85 4.05 9.31 -6.43
CA ALA A 85 3.35 8.11 -5.99
C ALA A 85 2.83 8.24 -4.57
N THR A 86 1.98 7.30 -4.18
CA THR A 86 1.44 7.13 -2.84
C THR A 86 1.26 5.66 -2.51
N PHE A 87 1.23 5.35 -1.22
CA PHE A 87 0.85 4.03 -0.71
C PHE A 87 0.35 4.16 0.74
N VAL A 88 -0.34 3.14 1.20
CA VAL A 88 -0.73 2.98 2.61
C VAL A 88 0.08 1.83 3.19
N LEU A 89 0.66 2.03 4.36
CA LEU A 89 1.31 0.99 5.16
C LEU A 89 0.64 0.99 6.53
N ARG A 90 -0.20 -0.02 6.77
CA ARG A 90 -1.04 -0.13 7.96
C ARG A 90 -0.53 -1.24 8.87
N PRO A 91 0.04 -0.93 10.04
CA PRO A 91 0.38 -1.93 11.05
C PRO A 91 -0.88 -2.48 11.73
N GLY A 92 -0.78 -3.73 12.19
CA GLY A 92 -1.83 -4.41 12.94
C GLY A 92 -2.89 -5.07 12.07
N ASP A 93 -3.88 -5.63 12.74
CA ASP A 93 -4.91 -6.43 12.10
C ASP A 93 -5.77 -5.63 11.13
N ASP A 94 -5.96 -6.21 9.96
CA ASP A 94 -6.89 -5.70 8.96
C ASP A 94 -8.10 -6.65 8.88
N PRO A 95 -9.34 -6.13 9.09
CA PRO A 95 -10.53 -6.99 9.10
C PRO A 95 -10.73 -7.78 7.81
N THR A 96 -10.29 -7.26 6.66
CA THR A 96 -10.40 -7.96 5.37
C THR A 96 -9.43 -9.14 5.25
N TYR A 97 -8.43 -9.21 6.12
CA TYR A 97 -7.44 -10.30 6.19
C TYR A 97 -7.72 -11.32 7.30
N ALA A 98 -8.81 -11.14 8.07
CA ALA A 98 -9.17 -12.04 9.15
C ALA A 98 -9.55 -13.43 8.64
N VAL A 99 -10.19 -13.52 7.46
CA VAL A 99 -10.60 -14.78 6.83
C VAL A 99 -9.87 -14.91 5.50
N ILE A 100 -9.28 -16.09 5.26
CA ILE A 100 -8.63 -16.45 4.00
C ILE A 100 -9.27 -17.74 3.47
N TYR A 101 -9.52 -17.78 2.17
CA TYR A 101 -10.12 -18.89 1.45
C TYR A 101 -9.08 -19.53 0.52
N ASP A 102 -9.27 -20.79 0.21
CA ASP A 102 -8.42 -21.57 -0.71
C ASP A 102 -6.92 -21.49 -0.38
N GLY A 103 -6.62 -21.44 0.94
CA GLY A 103 -5.26 -21.36 1.44
C GLY A 103 -5.19 -21.04 2.91
N ALA A 104 -4.02 -20.56 3.36
CA ALA A 104 -3.78 -20.19 4.74
C ALA A 104 -2.67 -19.13 4.85
N TRP A 105 -2.74 -18.31 5.89
CA TRP A 105 -1.61 -17.46 6.27
C TRP A 105 -0.47 -18.30 6.82
N PRO A 106 0.78 -18.09 6.38
CA PRO A 106 1.94 -18.86 6.84
C PRO A 106 2.22 -18.72 8.34
N SER A 107 1.83 -17.60 8.93
CA SER A 107 2.03 -17.33 10.35
C SER A 107 0.93 -16.42 10.90
N SER A 108 0.74 -16.46 12.23
CA SER A 108 -0.07 -15.53 13.01
C SER A 108 0.74 -14.36 13.60
N ALA A 109 1.98 -14.17 13.15
CA ALA A 109 2.84 -13.08 13.62
C ALA A 109 2.18 -11.71 13.35
N PRO A 110 2.46 -10.70 14.20
CA PRO A 110 2.05 -9.32 13.93
C PRO A 110 2.57 -8.87 12.55
N TYR A 111 1.72 -8.23 11.77
CA TYR A 111 2.03 -7.85 10.39
C TYR A 111 1.66 -6.39 10.09
N ALA A 112 2.13 -5.90 8.98
CA ALA A 112 1.60 -4.69 8.37
C ALA A 112 1.08 -4.98 6.96
N THR A 113 0.04 -4.25 6.57
CA THR A 113 -0.58 -4.41 5.25
C THR A 113 -0.22 -3.25 4.34
N ILE A 114 0.15 -3.55 3.10
CA ILE A 114 0.39 -2.56 2.05
C ILE A 114 -0.87 -2.43 1.21
N HIS A 115 -1.44 -1.24 1.17
CA HIS A 115 -2.65 -0.93 0.41
C HIS A 115 -2.46 0.26 -0.53
N ARG A 116 -3.34 0.37 -1.52
CA ARG A 116 -3.56 1.59 -2.32
C ARG A 116 -2.28 2.18 -2.93
N VAL A 117 -1.40 1.32 -3.45
CA VAL A 117 -0.21 1.79 -4.19
C VAL A 117 -0.65 2.40 -5.51
N ALA A 118 -0.34 3.66 -5.73
CA ALA A 118 -0.64 4.39 -6.95
C ALA A 118 0.55 5.26 -7.37
N SER A 119 0.73 5.46 -8.67
CA SER A 119 1.75 6.35 -9.23
C SER A 119 1.20 7.12 -10.45
N ASN A 120 1.87 8.21 -10.81
CA ASN A 120 1.55 8.99 -12.02
C ASN A 120 2.06 8.35 -13.32
N GLY A 121 2.80 7.24 -13.23
CA GLY A 121 3.38 6.54 -14.38
C GLY A 121 4.71 7.09 -14.88
N GLU A 122 5.14 8.26 -14.42
CA GLU A 122 6.42 8.88 -14.84
C GLU A 122 7.63 8.35 -14.06
N ALA A 123 7.38 7.80 -12.89
CA ALA A 123 8.41 7.29 -12.00
C ALA A 123 8.53 5.77 -12.11
N HIS A 124 9.74 5.27 -12.32
CA HIS A 124 10.01 3.84 -12.40
C HIS A 124 10.42 3.27 -11.04
N GLY A 125 10.16 1.98 -10.83
CA GLY A 125 10.61 1.26 -9.63
C GLY A 125 9.83 1.61 -8.36
N ILE A 126 8.67 2.26 -8.46
CA ILE A 126 7.86 2.67 -7.31
C ILE A 126 7.48 1.47 -6.44
N MET A 127 7.01 0.37 -7.03
CA MET A 127 6.62 -0.81 -6.24
C MET A 127 7.82 -1.39 -5.47
N GLN A 128 8.99 -1.46 -6.09
CA GLN A 128 10.22 -1.91 -5.41
C GLN A 128 10.62 -0.97 -4.25
N LEU A 129 10.43 0.34 -4.43
CA LEU A 129 10.66 1.34 -3.38
C LEU A 129 9.71 1.10 -2.21
N VAL A 130 8.40 0.98 -2.47
CA VAL A 130 7.37 0.73 -1.45
C VAL A 130 7.65 -0.55 -0.68
N LEU A 131 7.95 -1.64 -1.38
CA LEU A 131 8.26 -2.93 -0.73
C LEU A 131 9.51 -2.84 0.15
N ARG A 132 10.60 -2.23 -0.34
CA ARG A 132 11.79 -2.02 0.49
C ARG A 132 11.51 -1.15 1.71
N TYR A 133 10.76 -0.06 1.55
CA TYR A 133 10.36 0.82 2.65
C TYR A 133 9.59 0.06 3.73
N ALA A 134 8.64 -0.79 3.33
CA ALA A 134 7.85 -1.61 4.24
C ALA A 134 8.69 -2.70 4.92
N MET A 135 9.55 -3.42 4.17
CA MET A 135 10.44 -4.49 4.67
C MET A 135 11.48 -4.00 5.68
N HIS A 136 11.88 -2.72 5.59
CA HIS A 136 12.76 -2.12 6.61
C HIS A 136 12.05 -1.89 7.95
N ARG A 137 10.73 -1.75 7.95
CA ARG A 137 9.93 -1.38 9.12
C ARG A 137 9.19 -2.55 9.76
N HIS A 138 8.89 -3.58 8.99
CA HIS A 138 8.09 -4.72 9.44
C HIS A 138 8.71 -6.04 9.01
N HIS A 139 8.66 -7.03 9.92
CA HIS A 139 9.16 -8.39 9.65
C HIS A 139 8.18 -9.19 8.79
N THR A 140 6.88 -9.03 9.06
CA THR A 140 5.81 -9.69 8.29
C THR A 140 4.98 -8.63 7.58
N LEU A 141 4.78 -8.83 6.29
CA LEU A 141 4.00 -7.94 5.43
C LEU A 141 2.94 -8.74 4.68
N ARG A 142 1.75 -8.16 4.55
CA ARG A 142 0.67 -8.69 3.72
C ARG A 142 0.30 -7.68 2.63
N ILE A 143 -0.12 -8.18 1.49
CA ILE A 143 -0.60 -7.39 0.36
C ILE A 143 -1.60 -8.22 -0.44
N ASP A 144 -2.57 -7.55 -1.04
CA ASP A 144 -3.52 -8.18 -1.95
C ASP A 144 -3.57 -7.45 -3.29
N THR A 145 -4.06 -8.13 -4.31
CA THR A 145 -4.35 -7.53 -5.60
C THR A 145 -5.43 -8.30 -6.36
N HIS A 146 -6.05 -7.66 -7.34
CA HIS A 146 -7.01 -8.33 -8.23
C HIS A 146 -6.30 -9.35 -9.14
N ARG A 147 -7.01 -10.44 -9.50
CA ARG A 147 -6.46 -11.50 -10.36
C ARG A 147 -5.96 -11.00 -11.71
N ASP A 148 -6.60 -9.96 -12.26
CA ASP A 148 -6.26 -9.38 -13.55
C ASP A 148 -5.11 -8.34 -13.48
N ASN A 149 -4.64 -8.01 -12.27
CA ASN A 149 -3.49 -7.12 -12.11
C ASN A 149 -2.17 -7.90 -12.27
N HIS A 150 -1.90 -8.35 -13.48
CA HIS A 150 -0.74 -9.21 -13.78
C HIS A 150 0.59 -8.54 -13.43
N LEU A 151 0.70 -7.22 -13.67
CA LEU A 151 1.91 -6.46 -13.32
C LEU A 151 2.17 -6.50 -11.81
N MET A 152 1.16 -6.17 -11.01
CA MET A 152 1.30 -6.16 -9.55
C MET A 152 1.63 -7.55 -9.00
N ARG A 153 0.94 -8.59 -9.49
CA ARG A 153 1.21 -9.99 -9.12
C ARG A 153 2.67 -10.39 -9.39
N HIS A 154 3.17 -10.03 -10.57
CA HIS A 154 4.57 -10.29 -10.93
C HIS A 154 5.55 -9.58 -9.99
N LEU A 155 5.32 -8.29 -9.70
CA LEU A 155 6.20 -7.50 -8.83
C LEU A 155 6.18 -7.99 -7.37
N ILE A 156 5.03 -8.38 -6.85
CA ILE A 156 4.87 -8.96 -5.51
C ILE A 156 5.66 -10.26 -5.39
N LEU A 157 5.48 -11.19 -6.32
CA LEU A 157 6.18 -12.48 -6.31
C LEU A 157 7.70 -12.30 -6.48
N LYS A 158 8.13 -11.40 -7.37
CA LYS A 158 9.55 -11.09 -7.59
C LYS A 158 10.21 -10.50 -6.34
N ALA A 159 9.46 -9.85 -5.47
CA ALA A 159 9.95 -9.31 -4.20
C ALA A 159 10.01 -10.34 -3.06
N GLY A 160 9.66 -11.61 -3.32
CA GLY A 160 9.75 -12.69 -2.35
C GLY A 160 8.49 -12.94 -1.54
N PHE A 161 7.38 -12.28 -1.86
CA PHE A 161 6.08 -12.63 -1.27
C PHE A 161 5.60 -13.98 -1.79
N ARG A 162 4.89 -14.72 -0.95
CA ARG A 162 4.26 -15.99 -1.29
C ARG A 162 2.75 -15.81 -1.40
N TYR A 163 2.14 -16.45 -2.40
CA TYR A 163 0.70 -16.55 -2.50
C TYR A 163 0.14 -17.37 -1.32
N CYS A 164 -0.91 -16.87 -0.70
CA CYS A 164 -1.48 -17.47 0.51
C CYS A 164 -2.93 -17.94 0.33
N GLY A 165 -3.67 -17.40 -0.63
CA GLY A 165 -5.08 -17.72 -0.84
C GLY A 165 -5.86 -16.48 -1.30
N ILE A 166 -7.17 -16.49 -1.04
CA ILE A 166 -8.12 -15.47 -1.45
C ILE A 166 -8.70 -14.77 -0.23
N ILE A 167 -8.76 -13.45 -0.25
CA ILE A 167 -9.51 -12.64 0.70
C ILE A 167 -10.64 -11.91 -0.01
N HIS A 168 -11.63 -11.45 0.75
CA HIS A 168 -12.71 -10.60 0.25
C HIS A 168 -12.58 -9.18 0.81
N THR A 169 -12.69 -8.19 -0.06
CA THR A 169 -12.81 -6.79 0.37
C THR A 169 -14.14 -6.56 1.11
N ALA A 170 -14.29 -5.41 1.75
CA ALA A 170 -15.54 -5.03 2.41
C ALA A 170 -16.76 -5.02 1.45
N THR A 171 -16.52 -4.89 0.15
CA THR A 171 -17.57 -4.96 -0.90
C THR A 171 -17.77 -6.36 -1.48
N GLY A 172 -17.12 -7.39 -0.92
CA GLY A 172 -17.21 -8.78 -1.36
C GLY A 172 -16.36 -9.12 -2.59
N SER A 173 -15.55 -8.18 -3.10
CA SER A 173 -14.68 -8.46 -4.25
C SER A 173 -13.48 -9.32 -3.84
N GLU A 174 -13.24 -10.40 -4.59
CA GLU A 174 -12.10 -11.29 -4.38
C GLU A 174 -10.77 -10.61 -4.66
N ARG A 175 -9.77 -10.94 -3.83
CA ARG A 175 -8.37 -10.54 -4.01
C ARG A 175 -7.44 -11.71 -3.77
N LEU A 176 -6.41 -11.82 -4.58
CA LEU A 176 -5.30 -12.74 -4.34
C LEU A 176 -4.42 -12.16 -3.24
N ALA A 177 -4.24 -12.90 -2.17
CA ALA A 177 -3.54 -12.49 -0.96
C ALA A 177 -2.12 -13.07 -0.90
N TYR A 178 -1.19 -12.28 -0.45
CA TYR A 178 0.24 -12.62 -0.38
C TYR A 178 0.83 -12.21 0.95
N GLN A 179 1.82 -12.98 1.44
CA GLN A 179 2.60 -12.65 2.63
C GLN A 179 4.10 -12.76 2.37
N TYR A 180 4.83 -11.84 2.98
CA TYR A 180 6.28 -11.85 3.10
C TYR A 180 6.64 -11.94 4.57
N ASP A 181 7.56 -12.84 4.90
CA ASP A 181 8.21 -12.93 6.21
C ASP A 181 9.70 -12.71 5.99
N LYS A 182 10.26 -11.79 6.77
CA LYS A 182 11.71 -11.51 6.71
C LYS A 182 12.47 -12.75 7.19
N PRO A 183 13.47 -13.22 6.43
CA PRO A 183 14.31 -14.33 6.81
C PRO A 183 15.04 -14.12 8.15
#